data_359a64cd5fe77cba5c7b78f6ed80d784
#
_entry.id   359a64cd5fe77cba5c7b78f6ed80d784
#
_cell.length_a   1.000
_cell.length_b   1.000
_cell.length_c   1.000
_cell.angle_alpha   90.00
_cell.angle_beta   90.00
_cell.angle_gamma   90.00
#
_symmetry.space_group_name_H-M   'P 1'
#
loop_
_entity.id
_entity.type
_entity.pdbx_description
1 polymer ?
#
loop_
_entity_poly.entity_id
_entity_poly.type
_entity_poly.pdbx_seq_one_letter_code
_entity_poly.pdbx_strand_id
1 'polypeptide(L)'
;MSKIIDLTMPFSEKTIPVPGHPRPDFEPLTTLEQDGVRNTTMTCSIHTGTHIDAPSHFIEDGAAIDEVPIDRFYRPGVSLDLRDLAQPGSPITMEHLKKAGFNPSEVRDAIVMLASGWTDQAWRSEKLYETNPYLAEDAAEALAEAAPSALGLDFAVDDTRPWPNHTILLGTGVLLIENLMRLPELPRDGFQVMAFPLKLVGENGGPTRVVVELGR
;
A
#
# COMPACT_ATOMS: atom_id res chain seq x y z
N MET A 1 13.03 4.89 24.21
CA MET A 1 12.54 3.68 23.50
C MET A 1 11.89 4.14 22.22
N SER A 2 12.25 3.55 21.09
CA SER A 2 11.59 3.82 19.81
C SER A 2 10.11 3.41 19.89
N LYS A 3 9.22 4.20 19.29
CA LYS A 3 7.80 3.87 19.20
C LYS A 3 7.55 3.18 17.86
N ILE A 4 6.96 1.98 17.88
CA ILE A 4 6.53 1.26 16.67
C ILE A 4 5.04 1.50 16.46
N ILE A 5 4.66 1.86 15.23
CA ILE A 5 3.27 2.01 14.79
C ILE A 5 3.00 0.95 13.72
N ASP A 6 1.94 0.19 13.90
CA ASP A 6 1.44 -0.78 12.92
C ASP A 6 0.47 -0.08 11.97
N LEU A 7 0.80 -0.10 10.69
CA LEU A 7 0.02 0.53 9.62
C LEU A 7 -0.83 -0.47 8.83
N THR A 8 -0.85 -1.73 9.27
CA THR A 8 -1.50 -2.82 8.54
C THR A 8 -2.99 -2.86 8.83
N MET A 9 -3.79 -3.01 7.80
CA MET A 9 -5.23 -3.24 7.92
C MET A 9 -5.51 -4.61 8.55
N PRO A 10 -6.47 -4.74 9.50
CA PRO A 10 -6.91 -6.05 9.98
C PRO A 10 -7.41 -6.93 8.84
N PHE A 11 -6.90 -8.17 8.78
CA PHE A 11 -7.22 -9.13 7.72
C PHE A 11 -8.14 -10.25 8.25
N SER A 12 -9.27 -10.47 7.60
CA SER A 12 -10.27 -11.48 7.99
C SER A 12 -11.23 -11.76 6.82
N GLU A 13 -12.15 -12.71 6.99
CA GLU A 13 -13.27 -12.95 6.05
C GLU A 13 -14.13 -11.71 5.77
N LYS A 14 -14.08 -10.70 6.68
CA LYS A 14 -14.82 -9.43 6.54
C LYS A 14 -14.01 -8.36 5.78
N THR A 15 -12.76 -8.64 5.44
CA THR A 15 -11.94 -7.71 4.65
C THR A 15 -12.57 -7.53 3.28
N ILE A 16 -12.80 -6.28 2.90
CA ILE A 16 -13.38 -5.93 1.61
C ILE A 16 -12.30 -6.11 0.54
N PRO A 17 -12.48 -6.99 -0.44
CA PRO A 17 -11.53 -7.16 -1.53
C PRO A 17 -11.71 -6.07 -2.59
N VAL A 18 -10.73 -5.91 -3.45
CA VAL A 18 -10.87 -5.13 -4.69
C VAL A 18 -12.06 -5.69 -5.49
N PRO A 19 -12.91 -4.84 -6.11
CA PRO A 19 -14.06 -5.28 -6.89
C PRO A 19 -13.68 -6.32 -7.95
N GLY A 20 -14.36 -7.46 -7.92
CA GLY A 20 -14.10 -8.60 -8.80
C GLY A 20 -13.14 -9.66 -8.22
N HIS A 21 -12.48 -9.38 -7.10
CA HIS A 21 -11.67 -10.38 -6.39
C HIS A 21 -12.50 -11.18 -5.40
N PRO A 22 -12.12 -12.45 -5.10
CA PRO A 22 -12.79 -13.25 -4.10
C PRO A 22 -12.59 -12.65 -2.69
N ARG A 23 -13.59 -12.80 -1.82
CA ARG A 23 -13.40 -12.51 -0.39
C ARG A 23 -12.42 -13.49 0.23
N PRO A 24 -11.62 -13.05 1.21
CA PRO A 24 -10.81 -13.98 1.98
C PRO A 24 -11.67 -15.04 2.66
N ASP A 25 -11.17 -16.26 2.65
CA ASP A 25 -11.81 -17.40 3.30
C ASP A 25 -10.82 -18.09 4.24
N PHE A 26 -11.31 -18.54 5.42
CA PHE A 26 -10.52 -19.15 6.47
C PHE A 26 -11.20 -20.43 6.92
N GLU A 27 -10.73 -21.57 6.46
CA GLU A 27 -11.28 -22.89 6.82
C GLU A 27 -10.39 -23.59 7.83
N PRO A 28 -10.96 -24.12 8.95
CA PRO A 28 -10.23 -24.99 9.86
C PRO A 28 -9.75 -26.25 9.13
N LEU A 29 -8.43 -26.46 9.06
CA LEU A 29 -7.84 -27.69 8.54
C LEU A 29 -7.81 -28.76 9.65
N THR A 30 -7.49 -28.36 10.89
CA THR A 30 -7.51 -29.20 12.10
C THR A 30 -8.04 -28.40 13.28
N THR A 31 -8.56 -29.14 14.32
CA THR A 31 -9.05 -28.55 15.56
C THR A 31 -8.32 -29.12 16.79
N LEU A 32 -8.28 -28.36 17.88
CA LEU A 32 -7.68 -28.86 19.14
C LEU A 32 -8.41 -30.08 19.70
N GLU A 33 -9.74 -30.13 19.50
CA GLU A 33 -10.58 -31.19 20.04
C GLU A 33 -10.33 -32.54 19.34
N GLN A 34 -10.20 -32.54 18.02
CA GLN A 34 -10.07 -33.75 17.20
C GLN A 34 -8.61 -34.18 16.99
N ASP A 35 -7.74 -33.17 16.79
CA ASP A 35 -6.38 -33.38 16.25
C ASP A 35 -5.28 -33.00 17.25
N GLY A 36 -5.64 -32.36 18.37
CA GLY A 36 -4.66 -31.85 19.34
C GLY A 36 -3.85 -30.65 18.87
N VAL A 37 -4.14 -30.15 17.67
CA VAL A 37 -3.51 -28.96 17.04
C VAL A 37 -4.54 -28.18 16.25
N ARG A 38 -4.45 -26.86 16.29
CA ARG A 38 -5.28 -25.98 15.46
C ARG A 38 -4.49 -25.52 14.25
N ASN A 39 -5.03 -25.73 13.05
CA ASN A 39 -4.48 -25.26 11.80
C ASN A 39 -5.60 -24.68 10.92
N THR A 40 -5.28 -23.69 10.08
CA THR A 40 -6.26 -22.98 9.25
C THR A 40 -5.70 -22.82 7.85
N THR A 41 -6.50 -23.15 6.86
CA THR A 41 -6.26 -22.80 5.45
C THR A 41 -6.79 -21.40 5.21
N MET A 42 -6.04 -20.57 4.48
CA MET A 42 -6.44 -19.24 4.05
C MET A 42 -6.43 -19.19 2.52
N THR A 43 -7.53 -18.73 1.93
CA THR A 43 -7.66 -18.48 0.49
C THR A 43 -7.99 -17.01 0.26
N CYS A 44 -7.21 -16.30 -0.53
CA CYS A 44 -7.44 -14.91 -0.89
C CYS A 44 -6.66 -14.54 -2.16
N SER A 45 -7.00 -13.39 -2.77
CA SER A 45 -6.10 -12.73 -3.72
C SER A 45 -4.90 -12.14 -2.97
N ILE A 46 -3.71 -12.19 -3.56
CA ILE A 46 -2.49 -11.59 -2.99
C ILE A 46 -2.55 -10.05 -2.93
N HIS A 47 -3.52 -9.44 -3.65
CA HIS A 47 -3.83 -8.00 -3.64
C HIS A 47 -5.05 -7.68 -2.75
N THR A 48 -5.26 -8.43 -1.68
CA THR A 48 -6.34 -8.16 -0.71
C THR A 48 -5.79 -7.67 0.62
N GLY A 49 -6.37 -6.60 1.16
CA GLY A 49 -5.89 -5.97 2.40
C GLY A 49 -4.58 -5.22 2.18
N THR A 50 -3.75 -5.05 3.22
CA THR A 50 -2.44 -4.42 3.08
C THR A 50 -1.48 -5.33 2.33
N HIS A 51 -1.01 -4.88 1.17
CA HIS A 51 -0.14 -5.66 0.28
C HIS A 51 0.85 -4.74 -0.45
N ILE A 52 1.78 -5.35 -1.20
CA ILE A 52 2.72 -4.65 -2.08
C ILE A 52 2.54 -5.16 -3.49
N ASP A 53 2.48 -4.24 -4.46
CA ASP A 53 2.54 -4.53 -5.88
C ASP A 53 3.98 -4.46 -6.36
N ALA A 54 4.38 -5.51 -7.09
CA ALA A 54 5.65 -5.56 -7.81
C ALA A 54 5.46 -5.08 -9.26
N PRO A 55 6.55 -4.68 -9.96
CA PRO A 55 6.48 -4.27 -11.37
C PRO A 55 5.72 -5.24 -12.28
N SER A 56 5.88 -6.55 -12.09
CA SER A 56 5.19 -7.58 -12.88
C SER A 56 3.67 -7.57 -12.76
N HIS A 57 3.10 -6.78 -11.83
CA HIS A 57 1.64 -6.63 -11.73
C HIS A 57 1.04 -5.95 -12.97
N PHE A 58 1.73 -4.97 -13.55
CA PHE A 58 1.27 -4.22 -14.74
C PHE A 58 2.26 -4.22 -15.90
N ILE A 59 3.51 -4.63 -15.69
CA ILE A 59 4.58 -4.61 -16.69
C ILE A 59 4.93 -6.05 -17.07
N GLU A 60 4.78 -6.42 -18.35
CA GLU A 60 4.91 -7.80 -18.84
C GLU A 60 6.24 -8.47 -18.47
N ASP A 61 7.37 -7.74 -18.60
CA ASP A 61 8.71 -8.21 -18.21
C ASP A 61 9.17 -7.56 -16.90
N GLY A 62 8.25 -7.09 -16.06
CA GLY A 62 8.54 -6.47 -14.79
C GLY A 62 9.06 -7.48 -13.76
N ALA A 63 9.88 -7.02 -12.81
CA ALA A 63 10.38 -7.86 -11.74
C ALA A 63 9.24 -8.42 -10.87
N ALA A 64 9.30 -9.72 -10.54
CA ALA A 64 8.42 -10.35 -9.57
C ALA A 64 8.78 -9.90 -8.13
N ILE A 65 7.86 -10.11 -7.18
CA ILE A 65 8.04 -9.63 -5.80
C ILE A 65 9.27 -10.24 -5.10
N ASP A 66 9.62 -11.47 -5.42
CA ASP A 66 10.80 -12.16 -4.86
C ASP A 66 12.12 -11.74 -5.50
N GLU A 67 12.07 -11.07 -6.66
CA GLU A 67 13.23 -10.50 -7.36
C GLU A 67 13.55 -9.07 -6.91
N VAL A 68 12.60 -8.39 -6.24
CA VAL A 68 12.83 -7.04 -5.71
C VAL A 68 13.88 -7.09 -4.59
N PRO A 69 14.96 -6.26 -4.65
CA PRO A 69 15.98 -6.23 -3.61
C PRO A 69 15.38 -5.95 -2.22
N ILE A 70 15.77 -6.74 -1.23
CA ILE A 70 15.17 -6.73 0.13
C ILE A 70 15.26 -5.36 0.82
N ASP A 71 16.30 -4.60 0.53
CA ASP A 71 16.51 -3.27 1.10
C ASP A 71 15.48 -2.22 0.59
N ARG A 72 14.76 -2.50 -0.52
CA ARG A 72 13.68 -1.67 -1.01
C ARG A 72 12.50 -1.62 -0.03
N PHE A 73 12.33 -2.65 0.78
CA PHE A 73 11.27 -2.76 1.78
C PHE A 73 11.63 -2.18 3.15
N TYR A 74 12.86 -1.63 3.28
CA TYR A 74 13.36 -1.02 4.51
C TYR A 74 14.04 0.30 4.21
N ARG A 75 13.29 1.40 4.27
CA ARG A 75 13.75 2.74 3.87
C ARG A 75 13.28 3.81 4.85
N PRO A 76 13.98 4.97 4.89
CA PRO A 76 13.42 6.15 5.54
C PRO A 76 12.05 6.49 4.97
N GLY A 77 11.16 6.96 5.83
CA GLY A 77 9.82 7.38 5.43
C GLY A 77 9.68 8.90 5.34
N VAL A 78 8.88 9.34 4.37
CA VAL A 78 8.41 10.73 4.24
C VAL A 78 6.89 10.70 4.12
N SER A 79 6.16 11.42 4.97
CA SER A 79 4.70 11.47 4.95
C SER A 79 4.20 12.80 4.38
N LEU A 80 3.26 12.72 3.43
CA LEU A 80 2.52 13.85 2.87
C LEU A 80 1.09 13.82 3.43
N ASP A 81 0.75 14.79 4.25
CA ASP A 81 -0.60 14.92 4.80
C ASP A 81 -1.56 15.49 3.77
N LEU A 82 -2.49 14.65 3.31
CA LEU A 82 -3.48 14.96 2.29
C LEU A 82 -4.91 15.07 2.83
N ARG A 83 -5.12 14.98 4.16
CA ARG A 83 -6.46 14.91 4.78
C ARG A 83 -7.38 16.05 4.37
N ASP A 84 -6.87 17.27 4.31
CA ASP A 84 -7.66 18.45 3.95
C ASP A 84 -7.75 18.66 2.43
N LEU A 85 -7.03 17.86 1.62
CA LEU A 85 -6.89 17.99 0.18
C LEU A 85 -7.59 16.85 -0.59
N ALA A 86 -7.53 15.63 -0.06
CA ALA A 86 -8.16 14.45 -0.65
C ALA A 86 -9.67 14.45 -0.35
N GLN A 87 -10.48 14.38 -1.39
CA GLN A 87 -11.93 14.28 -1.25
C GLN A 87 -12.42 12.94 -1.82
N PRO A 88 -13.48 12.34 -1.25
CA PRO A 88 -14.06 11.11 -1.79
C PRO A 88 -14.37 11.23 -3.28
N GLY A 89 -13.95 10.24 -4.09
CA GLY A 89 -14.20 10.16 -5.52
C GLY A 89 -13.51 11.25 -6.35
N SER A 90 -12.49 11.91 -5.81
CA SER A 90 -11.80 13.01 -6.49
C SER A 90 -10.30 12.76 -6.67
N PRO A 91 -9.70 13.31 -7.75
CA PRO A 91 -8.26 13.13 -8.00
C PRO A 91 -7.39 13.95 -7.04
N ILE A 92 -6.30 13.34 -6.60
CA ILE A 92 -5.19 13.99 -5.91
C ILE A 92 -4.18 14.44 -6.97
N THR A 93 -4.11 15.73 -7.22
CA THR A 93 -3.29 16.34 -8.28
C THR A 93 -1.88 16.70 -7.79
N MET A 94 -0.97 17.00 -8.71
CA MET A 94 0.35 17.56 -8.39
C MET A 94 0.27 18.83 -7.53
N GLU A 95 -0.76 19.66 -7.70
CA GLU A 95 -0.96 20.82 -6.85
C GLU A 95 -1.25 20.45 -5.40
N HIS A 96 -2.03 19.37 -5.17
CA HIS A 96 -2.28 18.83 -3.84
C HIS A 96 -0.98 18.30 -3.20
N LEU A 97 -0.15 17.58 -3.96
CA LEU A 97 1.16 17.11 -3.47
C LEU A 97 2.07 18.28 -3.08
N LYS A 98 2.14 19.35 -3.89
CA LYS A 98 2.90 20.57 -3.57
C LYS A 98 2.40 21.23 -2.29
N LYS A 99 1.09 21.35 -2.11
CA LYS A 99 0.49 21.90 -0.88
C LYS A 99 0.82 21.04 0.36
N ALA A 100 0.90 19.72 0.20
CA ALA A 100 1.34 18.79 1.23
C ALA A 100 2.87 18.78 1.46
N GLY A 101 3.63 19.63 0.76
CA GLY A 101 5.06 19.77 0.91
C GLY A 101 5.88 18.75 0.11
N PHE A 102 5.36 18.22 -1.01
CA PHE A 102 6.13 17.35 -1.88
C PHE A 102 7.40 18.04 -2.40
N ASN A 103 8.54 17.39 -2.19
CA ASN A 103 9.84 17.82 -2.67
C ASN A 103 10.59 16.61 -3.27
N PRO A 104 10.84 16.57 -4.59
CA PRO A 104 11.47 15.43 -5.25
C PRO A 104 12.81 15.00 -4.65
N SER A 105 13.60 15.95 -4.12
CA SER A 105 14.91 15.64 -3.54
C SER A 105 14.82 14.94 -2.17
N GLU A 106 13.73 15.12 -1.43
CA GLU A 106 13.52 14.51 -0.11
C GLU A 106 12.93 13.11 -0.21
N VAL A 107 12.25 12.80 -1.30
CA VAL A 107 11.51 11.55 -1.47
C VAL A 107 12.27 10.48 -2.26
N ARG A 108 13.37 10.84 -2.91
CA ARG A 108 14.20 9.89 -3.65
C ARG A 108 14.70 8.76 -2.75
N ASP A 109 14.53 7.52 -3.20
CA ASP A 109 14.87 6.29 -2.48
C ASP A 109 14.16 6.10 -1.12
N ALA A 110 13.26 7.01 -0.72
CA ALA A 110 12.44 6.88 0.47
C ALA A 110 11.16 6.05 0.19
N ILE A 111 10.44 5.64 1.23
CA ILE A 111 9.05 5.21 1.13
C ILE A 111 8.18 6.43 1.46
N VAL A 112 7.39 6.87 0.48
CA VAL A 112 6.54 8.06 0.60
C VAL A 112 5.13 7.63 1.00
N MET A 113 4.67 8.11 2.17
CA MET A 113 3.34 7.85 2.68
C MET A 113 2.38 8.96 2.26
N LEU A 114 1.36 8.63 1.48
CA LEU A 114 0.30 9.55 1.05
C LEU A 114 -0.91 9.39 1.99
N ALA A 115 -0.99 10.27 3.00
CA ALA A 115 -1.91 10.14 4.12
C ALA A 115 -3.22 10.91 3.89
N SER A 116 -4.24 10.26 3.33
CA SER A 116 -5.58 10.82 3.15
C SER A 116 -6.53 10.57 4.33
N GLY A 117 -6.28 9.51 5.11
CA GLY A 117 -7.16 9.00 6.15
C GLY A 117 -8.34 8.20 5.61
N TRP A 118 -8.36 7.88 4.32
CA TRP A 118 -9.50 7.23 3.66
C TRP A 118 -9.71 5.80 4.16
N THR A 119 -8.67 4.96 4.17
CA THR A 119 -8.80 3.57 4.64
C THR A 119 -9.31 3.51 6.07
N ASP A 120 -8.84 4.38 6.97
CA ASP A 120 -9.30 4.43 8.37
C ASP A 120 -10.81 4.66 8.48
N GLN A 121 -11.39 5.41 7.55
CA GLN A 121 -12.83 5.72 7.51
C GLN A 121 -13.65 4.63 6.83
N ALA A 122 -13.11 4.01 5.77
CA ALA A 122 -13.89 3.22 4.81
C ALA A 122 -13.66 1.70 4.87
N TRP A 123 -12.63 1.18 5.54
CA TRP A 123 -12.15 -0.21 5.45
C TRP A 123 -13.19 -1.30 5.77
N ARG A 124 -14.29 -0.94 6.45
CA ARG A 124 -15.41 -1.85 6.79
C ARG A 124 -16.61 -1.74 5.84
N SER A 125 -16.45 -1.06 4.72
CA SER A 125 -17.54 -0.69 3.84
C SER A 125 -17.10 -0.82 2.38
N GLU A 126 -18.01 -1.17 1.48
CA GLU A 126 -17.75 -1.20 0.03
C GLU A 126 -17.30 0.17 -0.51
N LYS A 127 -17.58 1.26 0.22
CA LYS A 127 -17.08 2.60 -0.10
C LYS A 127 -15.57 2.68 -0.19
N LEU A 128 -14.84 1.72 0.42
CA LEU A 128 -13.38 1.65 0.33
C LEU A 128 -12.89 1.77 -1.12
N TYR A 129 -13.60 1.15 -2.07
CA TYR A 129 -13.26 1.17 -3.50
C TYR A 129 -14.28 1.90 -4.38
N GLU A 130 -15.51 2.19 -3.88
CA GLU A 130 -16.54 2.85 -4.67
C GLU A 130 -16.35 4.35 -4.78
N THR A 131 -15.81 4.98 -3.74
CA THR A 131 -15.66 6.44 -3.64
C THR A 131 -14.30 6.87 -3.10
N ASN A 132 -13.27 6.04 -3.26
CA ASN A 132 -11.91 6.39 -2.84
C ASN A 132 -11.40 7.63 -3.59
N PRO A 133 -10.59 8.48 -2.95
CA PRO A 133 -9.72 9.38 -3.69
C PRO A 133 -8.72 8.57 -4.51
N TYR A 134 -8.13 9.16 -5.55
CA TYR A 134 -7.17 8.49 -6.43
C TYR A 134 -6.13 9.49 -6.93
N LEU A 135 -5.00 9.04 -7.47
CA LEU A 135 -4.00 9.92 -8.06
C LEU A 135 -4.47 10.43 -9.44
N ALA A 136 -4.27 11.71 -9.70
CA ALA A 136 -4.27 12.21 -11.07
C ALA A 136 -2.96 11.79 -11.77
N GLU A 137 -2.97 11.66 -13.10
CA GLU A 137 -1.79 11.24 -13.86
C GLU A 137 -0.59 12.18 -13.66
N ASP A 138 -0.82 13.52 -13.58
CA ASP A 138 0.23 14.50 -13.32
C ASP A 138 0.94 14.28 -11.96
N ALA A 139 0.20 13.82 -10.96
CA ALA A 139 0.75 13.48 -9.66
C ALA A 139 1.55 12.17 -9.71
N ALA A 140 1.04 11.16 -10.42
CA ALA A 140 1.72 9.89 -10.60
C ALA A 140 3.04 10.05 -11.38
N GLU A 141 3.04 10.84 -12.47
CA GLU A 141 4.23 11.18 -13.25
C GLU A 141 5.29 11.88 -12.40
N ALA A 142 4.89 12.88 -11.62
CA ALA A 142 5.81 13.62 -10.76
C ALA A 142 6.42 12.73 -9.65
N LEU A 143 5.63 11.80 -9.09
CA LEU A 143 6.12 10.81 -8.12
C LEU A 143 7.07 9.81 -8.77
N ALA A 144 6.75 9.33 -9.98
CA ALA A 144 7.61 8.44 -10.75
C ALA A 144 8.98 9.09 -11.06
N GLU A 145 8.98 10.36 -11.52
CA GLU A 145 10.22 11.12 -11.78
C GLU A 145 11.07 11.35 -10.52
N ALA A 146 10.42 11.54 -9.37
CA ALA A 146 11.12 11.69 -8.10
C ALA A 146 11.79 10.40 -7.62
N ALA A 147 11.40 9.23 -8.16
CA ALA A 147 11.97 7.92 -7.94
C ALA A 147 12.05 7.51 -6.45
N PRO A 148 10.94 7.51 -5.70
CA PRO A 148 10.90 6.90 -4.38
C PRO A 148 11.08 5.38 -4.49
N SER A 149 11.45 4.72 -3.39
CA SER A 149 11.51 3.25 -3.33
C SER A 149 10.12 2.63 -3.45
N ALA A 150 9.14 3.24 -2.77
CA ALA A 150 7.75 2.84 -2.82
C ALA A 150 6.83 4.00 -2.46
N LEU A 151 5.56 3.91 -2.84
CA LEU A 151 4.47 4.72 -2.31
C LEU A 151 3.66 3.89 -1.33
N GLY A 152 3.41 4.40 -0.14
CA GLY A 152 2.46 3.84 0.82
C GLY A 152 1.16 4.65 0.77
N LEU A 153 0.03 3.98 0.55
CA LEU A 153 -1.25 4.58 0.24
C LEU A 153 -2.35 4.08 1.19
N ASP A 154 -3.18 4.98 1.65
CA ASP A 154 -4.42 4.65 2.36
C ASP A 154 -5.67 4.91 1.49
N PHE A 155 -5.49 4.84 0.17
CA PHE A 155 -6.52 4.94 -0.87
C PHE A 155 -6.06 4.15 -2.11
N ALA A 156 -6.94 3.91 -3.08
CA ALA A 156 -6.55 3.23 -4.32
C ALA A 156 -5.84 4.19 -5.29
N VAL A 157 -4.83 3.69 -5.99
CA VAL A 157 -3.97 4.47 -6.90
C VAL A 157 -4.78 5.03 -8.08
N ASP A 158 -5.66 4.21 -8.65
CA ASP A 158 -6.52 4.54 -9.79
C ASP A 158 -8.00 4.41 -9.42
N ASP A 159 -8.87 5.09 -10.16
CA ASP A 159 -10.33 4.99 -10.05
C ASP A 159 -10.96 4.10 -11.13
N THR A 160 -10.38 4.10 -12.33
CA THR A 160 -10.95 3.40 -13.50
C THR A 160 -9.88 2.74 -14.37
N ARG A 161 -10.33 1.75 -15.17
CA ARG A 161 -9.50 1.14 -16.22
C ARG A 161 -9.11 2.16 -17.30
N PRO A 162 -7.91 2.02 -17.92
CA PRO A 162 -6.98 0.89 -17.84
C PRO A 162 -5.98 0.96 -16.66
N TRP A 163 -6.21 1.76 -15.63
CA TRP A 163 -5.36 1.98 -14.45
C TRP A 163 -3.97 2.56 -14.82
N PRO A 164 -3.93 3.77 -15.40
CA PRO A 164 -2.71 4.36 -15.93
C PRO A 164 -1.64 4.62 -14.87
N ASN A 165 -2.05 4.96 -13.64
CA ASN A 165 -1.11 5.31 -12.58
C ASN A 165 -0.29 4.09 -12.10
N HIS A 166 -0.90 2.90 -12.05
CA HIS A 166 -0.15 1.66 -11.82
C HIS A 166 0.94 1.48 -12.88
N THR A 167 0.58 1.64 -14.16
CA THR A 167 1.54 1.50 -15.28
C THR A 167 2.66 2.54 -15.19
N ILE A 168 2.34 3.80 -14.88
CA ILE A 168 3.33 4.89 -14.73
C ILE A 168 4.30 4.57 -13.59
N LEU A 169 3.80 4.24 -12.41
CA LEU A 169 4.60 4.07 -11.22
C LEU A 169 5.40 2.76 -11.25
N LEU A 170 4.75 1.62 -11.50
CA LEU A 170 5.42 0.32 -11.56
C LEU A 170 6.37 0.21 -12.74
N GLY A 171 6.06 0.89 -13.87
CA GLY A 171 6.93 0.96 -15.05
C GLY A 171 8.25 1.66 -14.82
N THR A 172 8.33 2.55 -13.82
CA THR A 172 9.58 3.19 -13.38
C THR A 172 10.24 2.48 -12.19
N GLY A 173 9.64 1.37 -11.72
CA GLY A 173 10.14 0.58 -10.61
C GLY A 173 9.74 1.10 -9.23
N VAL A 174 8.82 2.05 -9.14
CA VAL A 174 8.22 2.49 -7.86
C VAL A 174 7.23 1.44 -7.40
N LEU A 175 7.46 0.84 -6.23
CA LEU A 175 6.55 -0.15 -5.65
C LEU A 175 5.30 0.54 -5.06
N LEU A 176 4.17 -0.17 -5.00
CA LEU A 176 2.97 0.34 -4.35
C LEU A 176 2.67 -0.49 -3.10
N ILE A 177 2.43 0.18 -1.97
CA ILE A 177 2.02 -0.43 -0.71
C ILE A 177 0.62 0.06 -0.43
N GLU A 178 -0.37 -0.77 -0.68
CA GLU A 178 -1.77 -0.38 -0.66
C GLU A 178 -2.52 -0.77 0.62
N ASN A 179 -3.64 -0.10 0.84
CA ASN A 179 -4.55 -0.34 1.95
C ASN A 179 -3.87 -0.20 3.33
N LEU A 180 -3.05 0.83 3.48
CA LEU A 180 -2.47 1.20 4.76
C LEU A 180 -3.51 1.90 5.64
N MET A 181 -3.29 1.84 6.94
CA MET A 181 -4.08 2.54 7.97
C MET A 181 -3.19 3.42 8.82
N ARG A 182 -3.80 4.37 9.53
CA ARG A 182 -3.13 5.21 10.52
C ARG A 182 -2.01 6.09 9.95
N LEU A 183 -1.96 6.29 8.63
CA LEU A 183 -0.99 7.19 8.01
C LEU A 183 -1.04 8.62 8.58
N PRO A 184 -2.22 9.18 8.95
CA PRO A 184 -2.31 10.48 9.60
C PRO A 184 -1.62 10.60 10.97
N GLU A 185 -1.20 9.49 11.59
CA GLU A 185 -0.45 9.52 12.86
C GLU A 185 1.06 9.73 12.65
N LEU A 186 1.54 9.65 11.41
CA LEU A 186 2.96 9.77 11.10
C LEU A 186 3.42 11.22 11.12
N PRO A 187 4.62 11.50 11.64
CA PRO A 187 5.27 12.79 11.42
C PRO A 187 5.66 12.93 9.94
N ARG A 188 6.02 14.14 9.51
CA ARG A 188 6.50 14.42 8.14
C ARG A 188 7.67 13.52 7.73
N ASP A 189 8.62 13.32 8.62
CA ASP A 189 9.86 12.57 8.44
C ASP A 189 10.40 12.04 9.78
N GLY A 190 11.64 11.53 9.81
CA GLY A 190 12.28 11.05 11.03
C GLY A 190 11.77 9.68 11.49
N PHE A 191 11.28 8.86 10.57
CA PHE A 191 10.87 7.49 10.84
C PHE A 191 11.41 6.50 9.80
N GLN A 192 11.48 5.24 10.19
CA GLN A 192 11.90 4.12 9.35
C GLN A 192 10.69 3.25 9.02
N VAL A 193 10.52 2.91 7.74
CA VAL A 193 9.47 2.01 7.26
C VAL A 193 10.01 0.61 7.09
N MET A 194 9.22 -0.38 7.53
CA MET A 194 9.45 -1.80 7.34
C MET A 194 8.18 -2.41 6.70
N ALA A 195 8.30 -2.85 5.45
CA ALA A 195 7.17 -3.33 4.64
C ALA A 195 7.54 -4.61 3.88
N PHE A 196 7.96 -5.65 4.61
CA PHE A 196 8.42 -6.91 3.99
C PHE A 196 7.24 -7.78 3.56
N PRO A 197 7.04 -8.02 2.24
CA PRO A 197 6.02 -8.93 1.75
C PRO A 197 6.40 -10.38 2.00
N LEU A 198 5.43 -11.28 1.85
CA LEU A 198 5.74 -12.69 1.69
C LEU A 198 6.61 -12.88 0.43
N LYS A 199 7.62 -13.74 0.52
CA LYS A 199 8.48 -14.09 -0.61
C LYS A 199 7.77 -15.11 -1.51
N LEU A 200 6.83 -14.63 -2.32
CA LEU A 200 6.08 -15.44 -3.28
C LEU A 200 6.87 -15.47 -4.60
N VAL A 201 7.38 -16.65 -4.96
CA VAL A 201 8.27 -16.81 -6.10
C VAL A 201 7.51 -16.66 -7.42
N GLY A 202 7.94 -15.70 -8.25
CA GLY A 202 7.35 -15.41 -9.56
C GLY A 202 6.03 -14.64 -9.51
N GLU A 203 5.57 -14.19 -8.32
CA GLU A 203 4.30 -13.51 -8.19
C GLU A 203 4.43 -11.99 -8.30
N ASN A 204 3.32 -11.37 -8.68
CA ASN A 204 3.23 -9.95 -9.03
C ASN A 204 2.99 -9.03 -7.83
N GLY A 205 3.05 -9.54 -6.62
CA GLY A 205 2.85 -8.80 -5.38
C GLY A 205 2.72 -9.75 -4.20
N GLY A 206 2.35 -9.22 -3.03
CA GLY A 206 2.12 -10.07 -1.86
C GLY A 206 1.61 -9.35 -0.63
N PRO A 207 0.86 -10.07 0.23
CA PRO A 207 0.46 -9.56 1.53
C PRO A 207 1.67 -9.17 2.37
N THR A 208 1.55 -8.06 3.09
CA THR A 208 2.63 -7.54 3.93
C THR A 208 2.13 -7.06 5.28
N ARG A 209 2.99 -7.14 6.32
CA ARG A 209 2.82 -6.40 7.57
C ARG A 209 3.68 -5.15 7.50
N VAL A 210 3.05 -3.98 7.52
CA VAL A 210 3.75 -2.70 7.45
C VAL A 210 3.80 -2.05 8.82
N VAL A 211 5.01 -1.74 9.28
CA VAL A 211 5.23 -1.02 10.53
C VAL A 211 6.23 0.11 10.33
N VAL A 212 6.13 1.13 11.15
CA VAL A 212 7.11 2.22 11.22
C VAL A 212 7.71 2.33 12.60
N GLU A 213 9.01 2.63 12.65
CA GLU A 213 9.75 2.96 13.86
C GLU A 213 10.00 4.47 13.89
N LEU A 214 9.48 5.16 14.93
CA LEU A 214 9.69 6.59 15.16
C LEU A 214 10.92 6.83 16.03
N GLY A 215 11.63 7.96 15.81
CA GLY A 215 12.66 8.44 16.73
C GLY A 215 14.04 7.85 16.51
N ARG A 216 14.41 7.63 15.25
CA ARG A 216 15.83 7.48 14.87
C ARG A 216 16.45 8.79 14.44
#